data_10d4106631bfcf164b7ce75670bcd58d
#
_entry.id   10d4106631bfcf164b7ce75670bcd58d
#
_cell.length_a   1.000
_cell.length_b   1.000
_cell.length_c   1.000
_cell.angle_alpha   90.00
_cell.angle_beta   90.00
_cell.angle_gamma   90.00
#
_symmetry.space_group_name_H-M   'P 1'
#
loop_
_entity.id
_entity.type
_entity.pdbx_description
1 polymer ?
#
loop_
_entity_poly.entity_id
_entity_poly.type
_entity_poly.pdbx_seq_one_letter_code
_entity_poly.pdbx_strand_id
1 'polypeptide(L)'
;MVRLTDYVTSGGCACKIGPHILNRVLKAVTPVTNEHVLADMTGADDAGVYKLSDTLALVQTLDFFTPMVNDPILFGKIAAANALSDVYAMGGTPLTAMNIVGFPVPLVEQGILTDVLNGAGSIVAESGAAIVGGHSIENKEPIFGMSVTGQVNPNRIWKNKGAQVGDVLVLTKRIGTG
;
A
#
# COMPACT_ATOMS: atom_id res chain seq x y z
N MET A 1 17.73 15.68 -17.37
CA MET A 1 16.95 14.54 -16.83
C MET A 1 16.32 15.01 -15.51
N VAL A 2 15.02 14.89 -15.37
CA VAL A 2 14.30 15.27 -14.13
C VAL A 2 14.76 14.36 -12.99
N ARG A 3 14.99 14.94 -11.82
CA ARG A 3 15.29 14.18 -10.60
C ARG A 3 14.10 14.31 -9.67
N LEU A 4 13.31 13.24 -9.54
CA LEU A 4 12.08 13.23 -8.73
C LEU A 4 12.37 13.54 -7.25
N THR A 5 13.53 13.12 -6.75
CA THR A 5 13.95 13.38 -5.37
C THR A 5 14.23 14.85 -5.05
N ASP A 6 14.41 15.71 -6.06
CA ASP A 6 14.60 17.15 -5.84
C ASP A 6 13.27 17.89 -5.55
N TYR A 7 12.14 17.23 -5.75
CA TYR A 7 10.80 17.78 -5.52
C TYR A 7 10.25 17.46 -4.13
N VAL A 8 10.96 16.68 -3.32
CA VAL A 8 10.44 16.14 -2.05
C VAL A 8 11.46 16.31 -0.93
N THR A 9 10.94 16.45 0.30
CA THR A 9 11.79 16.58 1.50
C THR A 9 12.15 15.22 2.10
N SER A 10 11.35 14.19 1.85
CA SER A 10 11.56 12.81 2.29
C SER A 10 10.92 11.85 1.30
N GLY A 11 11.42 10.64 1.16
CA GLY A 11 10.94 9.66 0.18
C GLY A 11 10.54 8.32 0.82
N GLY A 12 9.63 7.61 0.15
CA GLY A 12 9.15 6.30 0.58
C GLY A 12 8.47 6.33 1.94
N CYS A 13 8.60 5.25 2.70
CA CYS A 13 7.99 5.15 4.04
C CYS A 13 8.50 6.20 5.05
N ALA A 14 9.61 6.88 4.77
CA ALA A 14 10.11 7.96 5.63
C ALA A 14 9.21 9.22 5.62
N CYS A 15 8.29 9.36 4.65
CA CYS A 15 7.30 10.44 4.64
C CYS A 15 6.09 10.18 5.55
N LYS A 16 5.92 8.96 6.09
CA LYS A 16 4.80 8.60 6.97
C LYS A 16 4.87 9.37 8.30
N ILE A 17 3.70 9.73 8.82
CA ILE A 17 3.59 10.36 10.16
C ILE A 17 4.12 9.37 11.20
N GLY A 18 5.00 9.85 12.07
CA GLY A 18 5.60 9.01 13.11
C GLY A 18 4.55 8.34 14.00
N PRO A 19 4.74 7.06 14.38
CA PRO A 19 3.73 6.27 15.10
C PRO A 19 3.29 6.89 16.43
N HIS A 20 4.17 7.57 17.14
CA HIS A 20 3.81 8.29 18.37
C HIS A 20 2.74 9.37 18.16
N ILE A 21 2.88 10.16 17.09
CA ILE A 21 1.94 11.23 16.75
C ILE A 21 0.63 10.62 16.28
N LEU A 22 0.71 9.65 15.35
CA LEU A 22 -0.46 9.00 14.79
C LEU A 22 -1.28 8.27 15.86
N ASN A 23 -0.65 7.50 16.75
CA ASN A 23 -1.33 6.81 17.85
C ASN A 23 -2.07 7.78 18.80
N ARG A 24 -1.50 8.96 19.04
CA ARG A 24 -2.19 9.98 19.87
C ARG A 24 -3.46 10.50 19.19
N VAL A 25 -3.41 10.71 17.87
CA VAL A 25 -4.57 11.14 17.09
C VAL A 25 -5.63 10.03 17.06
N LEU A 26 -5.24 8.80 16.75
CA LEU A 26 -6.17 7.67 16.63
C LEU A 26 -6.87 7.33 17.96
N LYS A 27 -6.22 7.52 19.11
CA LYS A 27 -6.86 7.35 20.43
C LYS A 27 -8.02 8.32 20.67
N ALA A 28 -8.05 9.45 19.99
CA ALA A 28 -9.13 10.45 20.11
C ALA A 28 -10.26 10.21 19.09
N VAL A 29 -10.09 9.29 18.16
CA VAL A 29 -11.09 8.95 17.13
C VAL A 29 -12.02 7.86 17.67
N THR A 30 -13.32 8.07 17.55
CA THR A 30 -14.31 7.03 17.85
C THR A 30 -14.29 5.99 16.76
N PRO A 31 -13.98 4.71 17.05
CA PRO A 31 -13.97 3.67 16.04
C PRO A 31 -15.35 3.44 15.45
N VAL A 32 -15.42 3.28 14.13
CA VAL A 32 -16.63 2.82 13.42
C VAL A 32 -16.36 1.40 12.95
N THR A 33 -17.05 0.44 13.54
CA THR A 33 -16.86 -0.98 13.25
C THR A 33 -18.20 -1.72 13.29
N ASN A 34 -18.22 -2.97 12.81
CA ASN A 34 -19.35 -3.88 12.90
C ASN A 34 -18.84 -5.33 12.99
N GLU A 35 -19.76 -6.28 13.10
CA GLU A 35 -19.49 -7.72 13.26
C GLU A 35 -18.77 -8.38 12.07
N HIS A 36 -18.75 -7.73 10.90
CA HIS A 36 -18.07 -8.24 9.71
C HIS A 36 -16.60 -7.83 9.63
N VAL A 37 -16.14 -6.89 10.47
CA VAL A 37 -14.74 -6.46 10.51
C VAL A 37 -13.91 -7.50 11.25
N LEU A 38 -12.99 -8.17 10.54
CA LEU A 38 -12.14 -9.23 11.07
C LEU A 38 -10.72 -8.76 11.43
N ALA A 39 -10.26 -7.71 10.79
CA ALA A 39 -9.02 -6.99 11.10
C ALA A 39 -9.21 -5.51 10.80
N ASP A 40 -8.74 -4.65 11.70
CA ASP A 40 -8.86 -3.20 11.63
C ASP A 40 -7.59 -2.50 12.13
N MET A 41 -7.62 -1.17 12.17
CA MET A 41 -6.51 -0.33 12.63
C MET A 41 -6.07 -0.59 14.08
N THR A 42 -6.87 -1.27 14.91
CA THR A 42 -6.54 -1.53 16.32
C THR A 42 -5.60 -2.72 16.49
N GLY A 43 -5.61 -3.66 15.53
CA GLY A 43 -4.75 -4.85 15.49
C GLY A 43 -3.33 -4.58 15.04
N ALA A 44 -3.09 -3.44 14.40
CA ALA A 44 -1.85 -3.09 13.69
C ALA A 44 -1.46 -4.16 12.64
N ASP A 45 -2.45 -4.85 12.08
CA ASP A 45 -2.27 -5.73 10.92
C ASP A 45 -2.02 -4.89 9.65
N ASP A 46 -1.44 -5.48 8.61
CA ASP A 46 -1.00 -4.75 7.41
C ASP A 46 -2.18 -4.24 6.57
N ALA A 47 -3.34 -4.91 6.63
CA ALA A 47 -4.55 -4.48 5.92
C ALA A 47 -5.83 -4.71 6.74
N GLY A 48 -6.87 -3.95 6.40
CA GLY A 48 -8.23 -4.18 6.90
C GLY A 48 -8.86 -5.41 6.25
N VAL A 49 -9.64 -6.19 7.02
CA VAL A 49 -10.35 -7.37 6.51
C VAL A 49 -11.82 -7.33 6.86
N TYR A 50 -12.66 -7.45 5.85
CA TYR A 50 -14.11 -7.39 5.97
C TYR A 50 -14.76 -8.67 5.44
N LYS A 51 -15.52 -9.37 6.29
CA LYS A 51 -16.21 -10.62 5.95
C LYS A 51 -17.41 -10.37 5.05
N LEU A 52 -17.47 -11.07 3.92
CA LEU A 52 -18.63 -11.08 3.02
C LEU A 52 -19.48 -12.34 3.21
N SER A 53 -18.83 -13.48 3.46
CA SER A 53 -19.47 -14.77 3.71
C SER A 53 -18.60 -15.65 4.60
N ASP A 54 -19.02 -16.87 4.89
CA ASP A 54 -18.21 -17.81 5.68
C ASP A 54 -16.95 -18.31 4.97
N THR A 55 -16.86 -18.09 3.65
CA THR A 55 -15.70 -18.53 2.84
C THR A 55 -14.95 -17.38 2.17
N LEU A 56 -15.47 -16.16 2.23
CA LEU A 56 -14.93 -15.01 1.52
C LEU A 56 -14.89 -13.75 2.40
N ALA A 57 -13.72 -13.13 2.47
CA ALA A 57 -13.53 -11.79 3.02
C ALA A 57 -12.72 -10.92 2.04
N LEU A 58 -12.98 -9.62 2.04
CA LEU A 58 -12.15 -8.62 1.36
C LEU A 58 -10.97 -8.26 2.24
N VAL A 59 -9.82 -8.08 1.59
CA VAL A 59 -8.62 -7.46 2.15
C VAL A 59 -8.46 -6.10 1.48
N GLN A 60 -8.36 -5.03 2.26
CA GLN A 60 -8.25 -3.66 1.73
C GLN A 60 -7.08 -2.94 2.37
N THR A 61 -6.24 -2.37 1.52
CA THR A 61 -5.11 -1.53 1.92
C THR A 61 -5.00 -0.28 1.08
N LEU A 62 -4.22 0.66 1.58
CA LEU A 62 -3.92 1.92 0.93
C LEU A 62 -2.50 2.35 1.32
N ASP A 63 -1.59 2.38 0.35
CA ASP A 63 -0.25 2.92 0.55
C ASP A 63 0.13 3.90 -0.55
N PHE A 64 0.67 5.05 -0.16
CA PHE A 64 1.19 6.07 -1.07
C PHE A 64 2.31 6.84 -0.39
N PHE A 65 3.24 7.34 -1.17
CA PHE A 65 4.40 8.08 -0.68
C PHE A 65 5.04 8.94 -1.77
N THR A 66 6.00 9.74 -1.36
CA THR A 66 6.83 10.57 -2.23
C THR A 66 8.00 9.76 -2.81
N PRO A 67 8.59 10.15 -3.96
CA PRO A 67 9.69 9.44 -4.59
C PRO A 67 10.93 9.28 -3.69
N MET A 68 11.49 8.06 -3.70
CA MET A 68 12.79 7.75 -3.09
C MET A 68 13.88 7.45 -4.14
N VAL A 69 13.49 7.41 -5.41
CA VAL A 69 14.37 7.20 -6.56
C VAL A 69 14.05 8.21 -7.66
N ASN A 70 15.00 8.44 -8.57
CA ASN A 70 14.83 9.40 -9.67
C ASN A 70 14.24 8.79 -10.94
N ASP A 71 14.34 7.47 -11.11
CA ASP A 71 13.73 6.74 -12.23
C ASP A 71 12.22 6.62 -11.99
N PRO A 72 11.36 7.23 -12.85
CA PRO A 72 9.92 7.21 -12.65
C PRO A 72 9.31 5.83 -12.82
N ILE A 73 9.82 5.00 -13.75
CA ILE A 73 9.36 3.62 -13.91
C ILE A 73 9.65 2.82 -12.65
N LEU A 74 10.85 2.93 -12.11
CA LEU A 74 11.23 2.23 -10.88
C LEU A 74 10.43 2.73 -9.68
N PHE A 75 10.16 4.04 -9.58
CA PHE A 75 9.29 4.58 -8.53
C PHE A 75 7.90 3.96 -8.58
N GLY A 76 7.28 3.88 -9.76
CA GLY A 76 5.99 3.22 -9.96
C GLY A 76 6.00 1.75 -9.56
N LYS A 77 7.04 1.00 -9.96
CA LYS A 77 7.21 -0.40 -9.57
C LYS A 77 7.29 -0.59 -8.05
N ILE A 78 8.11 0.23 -7.37
CA ILE A 78 8.26 0.17 -5.92
C ILE A 78 6.93 0.47 -5.23
N ALA A 79 6.20 1.49 -5.67
CA ALA A 79 4.92 1.89 -5.07
C ALA A 79 3.86 0.78 -5.22
N ALA A 80 3.75 0.17 -6.39
CA ALA A 80 2.83 -0.93 -6.61
C ALA A 80 3.20 -2.17 -5.79
N ALA A 81 4.48 -2.57 -5.79
CA ALA A 81 4.94 -3.71 -5.00
C ALA A 81 4.66 -3.52 -3.49
N ASN A 82 4.89 -2.31 -2.98
CA ASN A 82 4.62 -1.98 -1.59
C ASN A 82 3.12 -2.09 -1.25
N ALA A 83 2.23 -1.49 -2.05
CA ALA A 83 0.79 -1.55 -1.81
C ALA A 83 0.21 -2.98 -1.94
N LEU A 84 0.71 -3.79 -2.87
CA LEU A 84 0.30 -5.19 -3.03
C LEU A 84 0.79 -6.07 -1.87
N SER A 85 1.92 -5.73 -1.26
CA SER A 85 2.54 -6.54 -0.20
C SER A 85 1.64 -6.71 1.02
N ASP A 86 0.84 -5.72 1.37
CA ASP A 86 -0.07 -5.77 2.51
C ASP A 86 -1.16 -6.85 2.33
N VAL A 87 -1.66 -7.01 1.10
CA VAL A 87 -2.63 -8.08 0.79
C VAL A 87 -1.98 -9.45 0.97
N TYR A 88 -0.75 -9.62 0.50
CA TYR A 88 -0.01 -10.88 0.68
C TYR A 88 0.32 -11.15 2.14
N ALA A 89 0.69 -10.11 2.91
CA ALA A 89 0.97 -10.22 4.34
C ALA A 89 -0.24 -10.74 5.14
N MET A 90 -1.46 -10.44 4.69
CA MET A 90 -2.70 -10.97 5.28
C MET A 90 -3.08 -12.38 4.78
N GLY A 91 -2.24 -13.02 3.97
CA GLY A 91 -2.54 -14.32 3.34
C GLY A 91 -3.56 -14.23 2.20
N GLY A 92 -3.80 -13.02 1.68
CA GLY A 92 -4.76 -12.74 0.63
C GLY A 92 -4.18 -12.81 -0.78
N THR A 93 -5.08 -12.73 -1.76
CA THR A 93 -4.75 -12.62 -3.19
C THR A 93 -5.27 -11.28 -3.70
N PRO A 94 -4.43 -10.40 -4.28
CA PRO A 94 -4.86 -9.15 -4.89
C PRO A 94 -5.85 -9.41 -6.04
N LEU A 95 -6.86 -8.54 -6.17
CA LEU A 95 -7.86 -8.59 -7.23
C LEU A 95 -7.83 -7.32 -8.08
N THR A 96 -7.89 -6.17 -7.43
CA THR A 96 -7.94 -4.87 -8.10
C THR A 96 -7.05 -3.85 -7.40
N ALA A 97 -6.54 -2.90 -8.18
CA ALA A 97 -5.81 -1.74 -7.70
C ALA A 97 -6.38 -0.45 -8.28
N MET A 98 -6.35 0.62 -7.50
CA MET A 98 -6.71 1.97 -7.91
C MET A 98 -5.54 2.91 -7.66
N ASN A 99 -5.18 3.74 -8.63
CA ASN A 99 -4.08 4.68 -8.52
C ASN A 99 -4.45 5.87 -7.62
N ILE A 100 -3.51 6.29 -6.78
CA ILE A 100 -3.57 7.52 -5.99
C ILE A 100 -2.45 8.42 -6.49
N VAL A 101 -2.81 9.57 -7.05
CA VAL A 101 -1.88 10.45 -7.75
C VAL A 101 -1.99 11.88 -7.21
N GLY A 102 -0.88 12.42 -6.72
CA GLY A 102 -0.70 13.86 -6.52
C GLY A 102 0.56 14.28 -7.28
N PHE A 103 0.44 15.12 -8.32
CA PHE A 103 1.59 15.40 -9.18
C PHE A 103 1.65 16.86 -9.61
N PRO A 104 2.87 17.45 -9.73
CA PRO A 104 3.03 18.76 -10.35
C PRO A 104 2.70 18.69 -11.84
N VAL A 105 1.85 19.60 -12.33
CA VAL A 105 1.45 19.65 -13.75
C VAL A 105 2.65 19.66 -14.72
N PRO A 106 3.75 20.42 -14.48
CA PRO A 106 4.90 20.37 -15.38
C PRO A 106 5.56 18.99 -15.54
N LEU A 107 5.50 18.14 -14.51
CA LEU A 107 6.02 16.76 -14.61
C LEU A 107 5.05 15.84 -15.37
N VAL A 108 3.76 16.12 -15.29
CA VAL A 108 2.73 15.41 -16.08
C VAL A 108 2.93 15.70 -17.57
N GLU A 109 3.11 16.97 -17.94
CA GLU A 109 3.34 17.40 -19.33
C GLU A 109 4.63 16.84 -19.93
N GLN A 110 5.63 16.57 -19.12
CA GLN A 110 6.88 15.91 -19.53
C GLN A 110 6.78 14.38 -19.64
N GLY A 111 5.61 13.78 -19.41
CA GLY A 111 5.40 12.34 -19.50
C GLY A 111 5.88 11.54 -18.26
N ILE A 112 6.40 12.19 -17.23
CA ILE A 112 6.93 11.52 -16.03
C ILE A 112 5.86 10.67 -15.32
N LEU A 113 4.64 11.21 -15.21
CA LEU A 113 3.54 10.45 -14.61
C LEU A 113 3.19 9.21 -15.44
N THR A 114 3.25 9.29 -16.76
CA THR A 114 3.02 8.13 -17.64
C THR A 114 4.00 7.00 -17.35
N ASP A 115 5.27 7.32 -17.15
CA ASP A 115 6.30 6.34 -16.82
C ASP A 115 6.06 5.71 -15.43
N VAL A 116 5.65 6.50 -14.43
CA VAL A 116 5.27 5.99 -13.10
C VAL A 116 4.10 5.01 -13.22
N LEU A 117 3.04 5.37 -13.95
CA LEU A 117 1.86 4.53 -14.15
C LEU A 117 2.19 3.22 -14.89
N ASN A 118 3.05 3.30 -15.92
CA ASN A 118 3.52 2.12 -16.66
C ASN A 118 4.35 1.19 -15.76
N GLY A 119 5.23 1.76 -14.94
CA GLY A 119 6.00 1.00 -13.96
C GLY A 119 5.09 0.26 -12.98
N ALA A 120 4.13 0.97 -12.39
CA ALA A 120 3.15 0.38 -11.47
C ALA A 120 2.31 -0.70 -12.15
N GLY A 121 1.81 -0.42 -13.37
CA GLY A 121 1.01 -1.36 -14.15
C GLY A 121 1.72 -2.68 -14.41
N SER A 122 3.04 -2.66 -14.64
CA SER A 122 3.81 -3.88 -14.84
C SER A 122 3.79 -4.81 -13.62
N ILE A 123 3.90 -4.25 -12.42
CA ILE A 123 3.88 -5.03 -11.16
C ILE A 123 2.47 -5.52 -10.83
N VAL A 124 1.43 -4.70 -11.07
CA VAL A 124 0.04 -5.13 -10.91
C VAL A 124 -0.28 -6.28 -11.86
N ALA A 125 0.17 -6.23 -13.11
CA ALA A 125 0.01 -7.33 -14.06
C ALA A 125 0.71 -8.62 -13.60
N GLU A 126 1.92 -8.53 -13.05
CA GLU A 126 2.63 -9.69 -12.48
C GLU A 126 1.87 -10.33 -11.32
N SER A 127 1.14 -9.55 -10.53
CA SER A 127 0.31 -10.06 -9.41
C SER A 127 -0.98 -10.76 -9.86
N GLY A 128 -1.35 -10.64 -11.14
CA GLY A 128 -2.62 -11.12 -11.68
C GLY A 128 -3.81 -10.21 -11.37
N ALA A 129 -3.60 -9.08 -10.68
CA ALA A 129 -4.64 -8.09 -10.41
C ALA A 129 -4.87 -7.15 -11.61
N ALA A 130 -5.98 -6.40 -11.56
CA ALA A 130 -6.33 -5.41 -12.57
C ALA A 130 -6.33 -3.99 -12.00
N ILE A 131 -5.87 -3.01 -12.78
CA ILE A 131 -6.09 -1.59 -12.46
C ILE A 131 -7.49 -1.21 -12.92
N VAL A 132 -8.34 -0.76 -11.99
CA VAL A 132 -9.75 -0.44 -12.26
C VAL A 132 -10.04 1.06 -12.19
N GLY A 133 -9.04 1.89 -11.98
CA GLY A 133 -9.20 3.33 -11.94
C GLY A 133 -8.22 4.01 -11.00
N GLY A 134 -8.62 5.15 -10.48
CA GLY A 134 -7.84 5.94 -9.54
C GLY A 134 -8.34 7.37 -9.43
N HIS A 135 -7.62 8.18 -8.66
CA HIS A 135 -7.89 9.60 -8.50
C HIS A 135 -6.60 10.39 -8.61
N SER A 136 -6.65 11.55 -9.27
CA SER A 136 -5.50 12.44 -9.45
C SER A 136 -5.83 13.86 -9.02
N ILE A 137 -4.88 14.49 -8.36
CA ILE A 137 -4.93 15.91 -7.99
C ILE A 137 -3.63 16.59 -8.39
N GLU A 138 -3.67 17.89 -8.63
CA GLU A 138 -2.46 18.70 -8.70
C GLU A 138 -1.84 18.81 -7.30
N ASN A 139 -0.55 18.58 -7.20
CA ASN A 139 0.21 18.72 -5.96
C ASN A 139 1.63 19.24 -6.24
N LYS A 140 2.20 19.96 -5.28
CA LYS A 140 3.57 20.50 -5.43
C LYS A 140 4.64 19.41 -5.39
N GLU A 141 4.47 18.42 -4.53
CA GLU A 141 5.35 17.26 -4.44
C GLU A 141 4.72 16.06 -5.17
N PRO A 142 5.50 15.30 -5.95
CA PRO A 142 5.00 14.05 -6.52
C PRO A 142 4.62 13.08 -5.40
N ILE A 143 3.41 12.56 -5.46
CA ILE A 143 2.89 11.51 -4.57
C ILE A 143 2.27 10.45 -5.46
N PHE A 144 2.63 9.20 -5.24
CA PHE A 144 2.03 8.07 -5.93
C PHE A 144 1.89 6.87 -5.00
N GLY A 145 0.84 6.13 -5.22
CA GLY A 145 0.56 4.87 -4.56
C GLY A 145 -0.72 4.25 -5.06
N MET A 146 -1.19 3.25 -4.34
CA MET A 146 -2.38 2.50 -4.74
C MET A 146 -3.25 2.12 -3.55
N SER A 147 -4.56 2.10 -3.79
CA SER A 147 -5.49 1.33 -2.97
C SER A 147 -5.65 -0.03 -3.61
N VAL A 148 -5.43 -1.09 -2.85
CA VAL A 148 -5.53 -2.47 -3.32
C VAL A 148 -6.65 -3.18 -2.59
N THR A 149 -7.49 -3.86 -3.37
CA THR A 149 -8.50 -4.79 -2.86
C THR A 149 -8.11 -6.20 -3.24
N GLY A 150 -8.03 -7.07 -2.24
CA GLY A 150 -7.79 -8.49 -2.39
C GLY A 150 -8.89 -9.31 -1.74
N GLN A 151 -8.72 -10.62 -1.78
CA GLN A 151 -9.62 -11.58 -1.13
C GLN A 151 -8.84 -12.57 -0.29
N VAL A 152 -9.48 -13.08 0.76
CA VAL A 152 -8.95 -14.13 1.63
C VAL A 152 -10.09 -14.99 2.18
N ASN A 153 -9.80 -16.24 2.52
CA ASN A 153 -10.75 -17.03 3.31
C ASN A 153 -10.73 -16.53 4.77
N PRO A 154 -11.88 -16.20 5.39
CA PRO A 154 -11.95 -15.69 6.76
C PRO A 154 -11.22 -16.55 7.81
N ASN A 155 -11.10 -17.86 7.56
CA ASN A 155 -10.43 -18.78 8.46
C ASN A 155 -8.92 -18.95 8.18
N ARG A 156 -8.38 -18.20 7.20
CA ARG A 156 -6.97 -18.27 6.77
C ARG A 156 -6.27 -16.92 6.77
N ILE A 157 -6.79 -15.96 7.51
CA ILE A 157 -6.17 -14.63 7.65
C ILE A 157 -4.89 -14.78 8.46
N TRP A 158 -3.81 -14.23 7.93
CA TRP A 158 -2.55 -14.09 8.67
C TRP A 158 -2.60 -12.77 9.45
N LYS A 159 -2.36 -12.83 10.74
CA LYS A 159 -2.38 -11.67 11.63
C LYS A 159 -1.04 -11.50 12.33
N ASN A 160 -0.75 -10.29 12.78
CA ASN A 160 0.43 -9.97 13.60
C ASN A 160 0.38 -10.60 15.01
N LYS A 161 -0.62 -11.45 15.29
CA LYS A 161 -0.84 -12.13 16.56
C LYS A 161 -0.90 -13.63 16.33
N GLY A 162 -0.51 -14.42 17.34
CA GLY A 162 -0.69 -15.87 17.30
C GLY A 162 0.59 -16.67 17.38
N ALA A 163 1.76 -16.03 17.27
CA ALA A 163 3.05 -16.70 17.47
C ALA A 163 3.12 -17.33 18.89
N GLN A 164 3.63 -18.55 18.97
CA GLN A 164 3.75 -19.32 20.20
C GLN A 164 5.20 -19.68 20.51
N VAL A 165 5.49 -19.98 21.77
CA VAL A 165 6.81 -20.48 22.16
C VAL A 165 7.06 -21.84 21.48
N GLY A 166 8.15 -21.92 20.72
CA GLY A 166 8.50 -23.10 19.93
C GLY A 166 8.28 -22.94 18.43
N ASP A 167 7.62 -21.85 17.98
CA ASP A 167 7.51 -21.53 16.56
C ASP A 167 8.87 -21.19 15.95
N VAL A 168 9.05 -21.56 14.69
CA VAL A 168 10.25 -21.28 13.91
C VAL A 168 10.03 -20.00 13.10
N LEU A 169 10.96 -19.04 13.24
CA LEU A 169 10.96 -17.83 12.46
C LEU A 169 11.66 -18.07 11.11
N VAL A 170 10.96 -17.80 10.00
CA VAL A 170 11.48 -17.95 8.64
C VAL A 170 11.62 -16.57 7.99
N LEU A 171 12.85 -16.19 7.64
CA LEU A 171 13.12 -14.98 6.89
C LEU A 171 13.19 -15.33 5.38
N THR A 172 12.21 -14.88 4.61
CA THR A 172 12.06 -15.23 3.19
C THR A 172 12.95 -14.39 2.26
N LYS A 173 13.39 -13.23 2.70
CA LYS A 173 14.36 -12.37 2.00
C LYS A 173 15.22 -11.59 3.01
N ARG A 174 16.35 -11.05 2.56
CA ARG A 174 17.20 -10.19 3.40
C ARG A 174 16.42 -8.94 3.83
N ILE A 175 16.60 -8.55 5.09
CA ILE A 175 16.05 -7.28 5.62
C ILE A 175 16.98 -6.11 5.28
N GLY A 176 16.43 -4.89 5.35
CA GLY A 176 17.18 -3.65 5.15
C GLY A 176 17.14 -3.09 3.73
N THR A 177 16.41 -3.70 2.83
CA THR A 177 16.24 -3.23 1.44
C THR A 177 14.79 -2.90 1.11
N GLY A 178 13.95 -2.82 2.12
CA GLY A 178 12.52 -2.50 2.15
C GLY A 178 11.81 -2.32 0.86
#